data_fab0781ed0783b72556b97deb9a5b28f
#
_entry.id   fab0781ed0783b72556b97deb9a5b28f
#
_cell.length_a   1.000
_cell.length_b   1.000
_cell.length_c   1.000
_cell.angle_alpha   90.00
_cell.angle_beta   90.00
_cell.angle_gamma   90.00
#
_symmetry.space_group_name_H-M   'P 1'
#
loop_
_entity.id
_entity.type
_entity.pdbx_description
1 polymer ?
#
loop_
_entity_poly.entity_id
_entity_poly.type
_entity_poly.pdbx_seq_one_letter_code
_entity_poly.pdbx_strand_id
1 'polypeptide(L)'
;MTASQDTAAPASPSTLDAGEVAQFAKLAEEWWDETGPFRPLHRLNPTRLAYIRDRLCAQFDRDPKDPPCLEGLSVLDIGCGGGLISEPLTRLGASVTGIDPGLETIAAAKAHAAGAGLEIGYEATTAEAVAEQGRRFDAVLLLEVVEHVPDVPAFLARLAPLVADGGVMILSTLNRTLKSYALAIVGAEYVLRWVPAGTHQWDRFVTPEELKAAVAGAGLQSTDLTGMTYDPLADDWRLSHDTDVNYFMTATRPAC
;
A
#
# COMPACT_ATOMS: atom_id res chain seq x y z
N MET A 1 51.38 -7.68 -6.48
CA MET A 1 50.25 -7.26 -5.60
C MET A 1 49.35 -6.35 -6.41
N THR A 2 48.38 -6.92 -7.07
CA THR A 2 47.41 -6.21 -7.89
C THR A 2 46.12 -6.13 -7.09
N ALA A 3 45.73 -4.91 -6.72
CA ALA A 3 44.48 -4.63 -6.04
C ALA A 3 43.31 -4.79 -7.05
N SER A 4 42.43 -5.75 -6.78
CA SER A 4 41.15 -5.86 -7.46
C SER A 4 40.26 -4.69 -7.05
N GLN A 5 39.92 -3.84 -8.00
CA GLN A 5 38.87 -2.86 -7.84
C GLN A 5 37.53 -3.58 -7.98
N ASP A 6 36.84 -3.68 -6.86
CA ASP A 6 35.45 -4.15 -6.79
C ASP A 6 34.58 -3.06 -7.39
N THR A 7 34.17 -3.23 -8.65
CA THR A 7 33.20 -2.34 -9.31
C THR A 7 31.81 -2.77 -8.88
N ALA A 8 31.25 -2.07 -7.89
CA ALA A 8 29.86 -2.18 -7.56
C ALA A 8 29.02 -1.88 -8.82
N ALA A 9 28.10 -2.76 -9.16
CA ALA A 9 27.16 -2.58 -10.26
C ALA A 9 26.29 -1.34 -9.96
N PRO A 10 25.95 -0.52 -10.98
CA PRO A 10 25.08 0.64 -10.78
C PRO A 10 23.71 0.17 -10.29
N ALA A 11 23.24 0.74 -9.17
CA ALA A 11 21.90 0.52 -8.66
C ALA A 11 20.88 0.83 -9.77
N SER A 12 19.91 -0.06 -9.96
CA SER A 12 18.80 0.16 -10.90
C SER A 12 18.11 1.48 -10.57
N PRO A 13 17.71 2.29 -11.55
CA PRO A 13 17.05 3.57 -11.27
C PRO A 13 15.76 3.32 -10.46
N SER A 14 15.62 4.06 -9.35
CA SER A 14 14.39 4.07 -8.55
C SER A 14 13.20 4.49 -9.43
N THR A 15 12.08 3.77 -9.33
CA THR A 15 10.83 4.10 -10.04
C THR A 15 10.04 5.21 -9.32
N LEU A 16 10.56 5.75 -8.20
CA LEU A 16 9.88 6.73 -7.35
C LEU A 16 10.20 8.16 -7.77
N ASP A 17 9.19 9.03 -7.72
CA ASP A 17 9.35 10.47 -7.88
C ASP A 17 9.95 11.07 -6.59
N ALA A 18 11.19 11.55 -6.68
CA ALA A 18 11.90 12.14 -5.54
C ALA A 18 11.19 13.38 -4.94
N GLY A 19 10.40 14.09 -5.74
CA GLY A 19 9.62 15.25 -5.29
C GLY A 19 8.44 14.83 -4.41
N GLU A 20 7.75 13.74 -4.76
CA GLU A 20 6.65 13.19 -3.97
C GLU A 20 7.17 12.66 -2.62
N VAL A 21 8.26 11.91 -2.62
CA VAL A 21 8.91 11.42 -1.39
C VAL A 21 9.24 12.57 -0.43
N ALA A 22 9.83 13.67 -0.93
CA ALA A 22 10.17 14.82 -0.11
C ALA A 22 8.94 15.57 0.44
N GLN A 23 7.80 15.53 -0.26
CA GLN A 23 6.55 16.13 0.21
C GLN A 23 5.97 15.34 1.39
N PHE A 24 5.92 14.01 1.30
CA PHE A 24 5.45 13.15 2.40
C PHE A 24 6.37 13.21 3.62
N ALA A 25 7.68 13.30 3.42
CA ALA A 25 8.64 13.41 4.52
C ALA A 25 8.41 14.66 5.39
N LYS A 26 8.02 15.80 4.81
CA LYS A 26 7.71 17.03 5.56
C LYS A 26 6.53 16.90 6.51
N LEU A 27 5.64 15.95 6.26
CA LEU A 27 4.42 15.71 7.04
C LEU A 27 4.58 14.55 8.04
N ALA A 28 5.80 14.01 8.19
CA ALA A 28 6.04 12.79 8.96
C ALA A 28 5.54 12.86 10.42
N GLU A 29 5.67 14.02 11.09
CA GLU A 29 5.23 14.21 12.48
C GLU A 29 3.69 14.28 12.60
N GLU A 30 2.97 14.55 11.50
CA GLU A 30 1.53 14.75 11.47
C GLU A 30 0.74 13.47 11.11
N TRP A 31 1.42 12.35 10.82
CA TRP A 31 0.76 11.10 10.37
C TRP A 31 -0.34 10.62 11.32
N TRP A 32 -0.16 10.81 12.61
CA TRP A 32 -1.07 10.31 13.65
C TRP A 32 -2.03 11.36 14.19
N ASP A 33 -2.00 12.59 13.65
CA ASP A 33 -3.01 13.60 13.95
C ASP A 33 -4.29 13.34 13.12
N GLU A 34 -5.32 12.78 13.80
CA GLU A 34 -6.63 12.49 13.19
C GLU A 34 -7.36 13.74 12.68
N THR A 35 -6.91 14.93 13.07
CA THR A 35 -7.46 16.23 12.65
C THR A 35 -6.59 16.94 11.62
N GLY A 36 -5.37 16.44 11.42
CA GLY A 36 -4.34 16.96 10.55
C GLY A 36 -4.52 16.61 9.06
N PRO A 37 -3.47 16.78 8.27
CA PRO A 37 -3.49 16.54 6.83
C PRO A 37 -3.87 15.10 6.44
N PHE A 38 -3.59 14.12 7.32
CA PHE A 38 -3.88 12.69 7.09
C PHE A 38 -5.25 12.25 7.62
N ARG A 39 -6.09 13.18 8.09
CA ARG A 39 -7.47 12.88 8.51
C ARG A 39 -8.24 12.02 7.49
N PRO A 40 -8.16 12.24 6.16
CA PRO A 40 -8.86 11.39 5.20
C PRO A 40 -8.43 9.93 5.26
N LEU A 41 -7.13 9.65 5.48
CA LEU A 41 -6.62 8.30 5.65
C LEU A 41 -7.13 7.65 6.94
N HIS A 42 -7.16 8.39 8.06
CA HIS A 42 -7.72 7.89 9.32
C HIS A 42 -9.18 7.46 9.17
N ARG A 43 -9.97 8.21 8.40
CA ARG A 43 -11.39 7.89 8.13
C ARG A 43 -11.57 6.70 7.19
N LEU A 44 -10.65 6.53 6.25
CA LEU A 44 -10.66 5.47 5.26
C LEU A 44 -10.15 4.14 5.83
N ASN A 45 -9.20 4.19 6.75
CA ASN A 45 -8.47 3.03 7.25
C ASN A 45 -9.34 1.95 7.90
N PRO A 46 -10.41 2.23 8.67
CA PRO A 46 -11.27 1.17 9.19
C PRO A 46 -11.82 0.25 8.07
N THR A 47 -12.26 0.84 6.96
CA THR A 47 -12.77 0.09 5.79
C THR A 47 -11.65 -0.67 5.08
N ARG A 48 -10.46 -0.06 4.92
CA ARG A 48 -9.26 -0.73 4.38
C ARG A 48 -8.85 -1.93 5.23
N LEU A 49 -8.74 -1.74 6.53
CA LEU A 49 -8.34 -2.79 7.46
C LEU A 49 -9.33 -3.94 7.50
N ALA A 50 -10.64 -3.65 7.46
CA ALA A 50 -11.65 -4.69 7.39
C ALA A 50 -11.50 -5.53 6.11
N TYR A 51 -11.32 -4.87 4.95
CA TYR A 51 -11.07 -5.55 3.69
C TYR A 51 -9.81 -6.41 3.74
N ILE A 52 -8.68 -5.85 4.15
CA ILE A 52 -7.39 -6.55 4.22
C ILE A 52 -7.51 -7.77 5.15
N ARG A 53 -8.00 -7.58 6.37
CA ARG A 53 -8.21 -8.66 7.33
C ARG A 53 -9.05 -9.79 6.73
N ASP A 54 -10.20 -9.45 6.15
CA ASP A 54 -11.14 -10.43 5.63
C ASP A 54 -10.56 -11.19 4.43
N ARG A 55 -9.78 -10.51 3.55
CA ARG A 55 -9.08 -11.19 2.45
C ARG A 55 -7.97 -12.09 2.93
N LEU A 56 -7.16 -11.66 3.92
CA LEU A 56 -6.11 -12.48 4.51
C LEU A 56 -6.70 -13.69 5.24
N CYS A 57 -7.73 -13.50 6.04
CA CYS A 57 -8.41 -14.60 6.72
C CYS A 57 -8.99 -15.61 5.74
N ALA A 58 -9.63 -15.15 4.65
CA ALA A 58 -10.16 -16.04 3.61
C ALA A 58 -9.06 -16.80 2.87
N GLN A 59 -7.92 -16.15 2.56
CA GLN A 59 -6.80 -16.79 1.88
C GLN A 59 -6.13 -17.88 2.71
N PHE A 60 -6.04 -17.68 4.04
CA PHE A 60 -5.30 -18.57 4.94
C PHE A 60 -6.22 -19.41 5.85
N ASP A 61 -7.50 -19.54 5.49
CA ASP A 61 -8.52 -20.35 6.19
C ASP A 61 -8.62 -20.02 7.68
N ARG A 62 -8.83 -18.72 7.99
CA ARG A 62 -8.94 -18.20 9.34
C ARG A 62 -10.27 -17.48 9.57
N ASP A 63 -10.75 -17.46 10.81
CA ASP A 63 -11.93 -16.68 11.20
C ASP A 63 -11.53 -15.24 11.54
N PRO A 64 -12.01 -14.22 10.80
CA PRO A 64 -11.73 -12.83 11.13
C PRO A 64 -12.33 -12.36 12.47
N LYS A 65 -13.19 -13.16 13.09
CA LYS A 65 -13.80 -12.88 14.41
C LYS A 65 -13.04 -13.50 15.57
N ASP A 66 -11.99 -14.27 15.31
CA ASP A 66 -11.18 -14.94 16.33
C ASP A 66 -9.76 -14.30 16.40
N PRO A 67 -9.59 -13.15 17.07
CA PRO A 67 -8.28 -12.52 17.21
C PRO A 67 -7.36 -13.31 18.18
N PRO A 68 -6.07 -13.38 17.87
CA PRO A 68 -5.34 -12.70 16.79
C PRO A 68 -5.43 -13.46 15.44
N CYS A 69 -6.37 -13.03 14.60
CA CYS A 69 -6.71 -13.76 13.38
C CYS A 69 -5.60 -13.77 12.29
N LEU A 70 -4.56 -12.96 12.42
CA LEU A 70 -3.41 -12.90 11.50
C LEU A 70 -2.13 -13.46 12.13
N GLU A 71 -2.21 -14.19 13.26
CA GLU A 71 -1.04 -14.69 13.99
C GLU A 71 -0.12 -15.51 13.08
N GLY A 72 1.18 -15.16 13.09
CA GLY A 72 2.21 -15.86 12.32
C GLY A 72 2.22 -15.59 10.82
N LEU A 73 1.32 -14.75 10.28
CA LEU A 73 1.44 -14.30 8.90
C LEU A 73 2.50 -13.21 8.77
N SER A 74 3.37 -13.36 7.79
CA SER A 74 4.34 -12.34 7.40
C SER A 74 3.71 -11.37 6.39
N VAL A 75 3.70 -10.08 6.70
CA VAL A 75 3.10 -9.03 5.87
C VAL A 75 4.14 -7.99 5.51
N LEU A 76 4.25 -7.67 4.22
CA LEU A 76 5.01 -6.53 3.71
C LEU A 76 4.04 -5.41 3.36
N ASP A 77 4.20 -4.25 4.01
CA ASP A 77 3.44 -3.03 3.74
C ASP A 77 4.33 -2.04 2.98
N ILE A 78 4.12 -1.93 1.66
CA ILE A 78 4.92 -1.10 0.74
C ILE A 78 4.29 0.28 0.66
N GLY A 79 5.09 1.33 0.92
CA GLY A 79 4.60 2.69 1.08
C GLY A 79 3.85 2.84 2.41
N CYS A 80 4.38 2.24 3.50
CA CYS A 80 3.70 2.16 4.78
C CYS A 80 3.43 3.52 5.45
N GLY A 81 4.08 4.59 4.97
CA GLY A 81 3.98 5.92 5.57
C GLY A 81 4.31 5.89 7.06
N GLY A 82 3.50 6.56 7.87
CA GLY A 82 3.61 6.58 9.33
C GLY A 82 3.12 5.31 10.04
N GLY A 83 2.79 4.23 9.31
CA GLY A 83 2.42 2.94 9.90
C GLY A 83 0.92 2.76 10.19
N LEU A 84 0.05 3.58 9.63
CA LEU A 84 -1.40 3.56 9.88
C LEU A 84 -2.09 2.23 9.54
N ILE A 85 -1.51 1.42 8.67
CA ILE A 85 -1.97 0.06 8.34
C ILE A 85 -1.10 -0.98 9.05
N SER A 86 0.20 -0.79 9.09
CA SER A 86 1.16 -1.71 9.70
C SER A 86 0.84 -2.01 11.18
N GLU A 87 0.54 -0.98 11.99
CA GLU A 87 0.26 -1.16 13.41
C GLU A 87 -1.01 -1.96 13.71
N PRO A 88 -2.17 -1.66 13.09
CA PRO A 88 -3.36 -2.48 13.30
C PRO A 88 -3.19 -3.94 12.86
N LEU A 89 -2.46 -4.21 11.77
CA LEU A 89 -2.17 -5.58 11.34
C LEU A 89 -1.30 -6.32 12.35
N THR A 90 -0.32 -5.62 12.95
CA THR A 90 0.50 -6.19 14.04
C THR A 90 -0.36 -6.50 15.27
N ARG A 91 -1.32 -5.64 15.63
CA ARG A 91 -2.27 -5.92 16.72
C ARG A 91 -3.19 -7.12 16.44
N LEU A 92 -3.43 -7.44 15.16
CA LEU A 92 -4.15 -8.65 14.74
C LEU A 92 -3.24 -9.90 14.70
N GLY A 93 -1.96 -9.78 15.09
CA GLY A 93 -1.01 -10.90 15.21
C GLY A 93 -0.06 -11.08 14.03
N ALA A 94 -0.13 -10.24 12.99
CA ALA A 94 0.79 -10.34 11.86
C ALA A 94 2.22 -9.90 12.25
N SER A 95 3.23 -10.57 11.65
CA SER A 95 4.61 -10.10 11.63
C SER A 95 4.79 -9.13 10.46
N VAL A 96 4.76 -7.82 10.76
CA VAL A 96 4.75 -6.78 9.73
C VAL A 96 6.15 -6.23 9.48
N THR A 97 6.49 -6.12 8.19
CA THR A 97 7.58 -5.29 7.68
C THR A 97 6.95 -4.11 6.94
N GLY A 98 7.19 -2.89 7.40
CA GLY A 98 6.75 -1.66 6.73
C GLY A 98 7.93 -1.01 6.02
N ILE A 99 7.78 -0.68 4.75
CA ILE A 99 8.83 0.01 3.99
C ILE A 99 8.29 1.29 3.36
N ASP A 100 9.13 2.31 3.39
CA ASP A 100 8.88 3.61 2.75
C ASP A 100 10.24 4.23 2.39
N PRO A 101 10.39 4.95 1.28
CA PRO A 101 11.66 5.59 0.93
C PRO A 101 11.99 6.81 1.81
N GLY A 102 11.01 7.41 2.48
CA GLY A 102 11.17 8.57 3.34
C GLY A 102 11.81 8.22 4.69
N LEU A 103 13.02 8.71 4.94
CA LEU A 103 13.74 8.48 6.22
C LEU A 103 12.95 9.03 7.41
N GLU A 104 12.43 10.25 7.29
CA GLU A 104 11.65 10.94 8.32
C GLU A 104 10.31 10.23 8.56
N THR A 105 9.67 9.76 7.49
CA THR A 105 8.43 8.99 7.54
C THR A 105 8.63 7.70 8.34
N ILE A 106 9.68 6.96 8.04
CA ILE A 106 10.05 5.74 8.77
C ILE A 106 10.46 6.04 10.22
N ALA A 107 11.13 7.15 10.47
CA ALA A 107 11.47 7.55 11.83
C ALA A 107 10.20 7.84 12.67
N ALA A 108 9.20 8.51 12.09
CA ALA A 108 7.90 8.75 12.73
C ALA A 108 7.14 7.44 13.00
N ALA A 109 7.10 6.51 12.02
CA ALA A 109 6.48 5.21 12.18
C ALA A 109 7.12 4.40 13.31
N LYS A 110 8.47 4.36 13.37
CA LYS A 110 9.22 3.69 14.44
C LYS A 110 8.92 4.30 15.81
N ALA A 111 8.92 5.62 15.90
CA ALA A 111 8.68 6.32 17.17
C ALA A 111 7.27 6.04 17.69
N HIS A 112 6.26 6.06 16.82
CA HIS A 112 4.88 5.79 17.21
C HIS A 112 4.68 4.33 17.63
N ALA A 113 5.17 3.36 16.84
CA ALA A 113 5.08 1.95 17.18
C ALA A 113 5.77 1.62 18.51
N ALA A 114 6.96 2.19 18.76
CA ALA A 114 7.67 2.02 20.03
C ALA A 114 6.85 2.59 21.20
N GLY A 115 6.24 3.78 21.04
CA GLY A 115 5.34 4.37 22.02
C GLY A 115 4.07 3.52 22.30
N ALA A 116 3.61 2.79 21.29
CA ALA A 116 2.49 1.87 21.37
C ALA A 116 2.86 0.45 21.83
N GLY A 117 4.16 0.17 22.08
CA GLY A 117 4.66 -1.14 22.50
C GLY A 117 4.55 -2.21 21.40
N LEU A 118 4.63 -1.82 20.14
CA LEU A 118 4.54 -2.72 18.98
C LEU A 118 5.93 -2.97 18.39
N GLU A 119 6.17 -4.22 17.99
CA GLU A 119 7.38 -4.63 17.27
C GLU A 119 7.07 -4.76 15.78
N ILE A 120 7.54 -3.79 14.99
CA ILE A 120 7.35 -3.73 13.53
C ILE A 120 8.70 -3.48 12.87
N GLY A 121 9.00 -4.24 11.82
CA GLY A 121 10.21 -4.10 11.04
C GLY A 121 10.14 -2.93 10.06
N TYR A 122 10.31 -1.69 10.50
CA TYR A 122 10.30 -0.54 9.60
C TYR A 122 11.67 -0.30 8.96
N GLU A 123 11.69 -0.17 7.62
CA GLU A 123 12.90 0.02 6.82
C GLU A 123 12.74 1.20 5.84
N ALA A 124 13.69 2.14 5.86
CA ALA A 124 13.73 3.23 4.86
C ALA A 124 14.40 2.69 3.59
N THR A 125 13.59 2.14 2.68
CA THR A 125 14.07 1.44 1.48
C THR A 125 12.99 1.41 0.40
N THR A 126 13.36 0.97 -0.80
CA THR A 126 12.43 0.77 -1.92
C THR A 126 11.97 -0.68 -2.00
N ALA A 127 10.82 -0.90 -2.62
CA ALA A 127 10.25 -2.23 -2.82
C ALA A 127 11.16 -3.11 -3.70
N GLU A 128 11.82 -2.51 -4.69
CA GLU A 128 12.76 -3.20 -5.58
C GLU A 128 14.00 -3.69 -4.81
N ALA A 129 14.52 -2.89 -3.89
CA ALA A 129 15.66 -3.29 -3.06
C ALA A 129 15.31 -4.48 -2.14
N VAL A 130 14.07 -4.53 -1.63
CA VAL A 130 13.59 -5.69 -0.85
C VAL A 130 13.42 -6.92 -1.75
N ALA A 131 12.95 -6.74 -2.98
CA ALA A 131 12.82 -7.84 -3.94
C ALA A 131 14.18 -8.44 -4.32
N GLU A 132 15.23 -7.62 -4.48
CA GLU A 132 16.61 -8.05 -4.74
C GLU A 132 17.21 -8.89 -3.60
N GLN A 133 16.71 -8.73 -2.37
CA GLN A 133 17.11 -9.55 -1.20
C GLN A 133 16.51 -10.95 -1.22
N GLY A 134 15.59 -11.26 -2.14
CA GLY A 134 14.94 -12.57 -2.25
C GLY A 134 13.99 -12.87 -1.08
N ARG A 135 13.54 -11.85 -0.34
CA ARG A 135 12.56 -12.00 0.75
C ARG A 135 11.20 -12.40 0.18
N ARG A 136 10.43 -13.14 0.97
CA ARG A 136 9.06 -13.54 0.63
C ARG A 136 8.13 -13.33 1.82
N PHE A 137 6.87 -13.00 1.52
CA PHE A 137 5.85 -12.68 2.50
C PHE A 137 4.54 -13.40 2.15
N ASP A 138 3.78 -13.79 3.16
CA ASP A 138 2.44 -14.37 2.97
C ASP A 138 1.51 -13.33 2.36
N ALA A 139 1.65 -12.07 2.73
CA ALA A 139 0.92 -10.96 2.14
C ALA A 139 1.82 -9.78 1.78
N VAL A 140 1.54 -9.17 0.62
CA VAL A 140 2.18 -7.93 0.15
C VAL A 140 1.10 -6.90 -0.09
N LEU A 141 1.19 -5.74 0.55
CA LEU A 141 0.25 -4.63 0.44
C LEU A 141 0.86 -3.49 -0.40
N LEU A 142 0.07 -2.94 -1.30
CA LEU A 142 0.37 -1.80 -2.17
C LEU A 142 -0.85 -0.87 -2.16
N LEU A 143 -0.94 -0.03 -1.13
CA LEU A 143 -2.12 0.83 -0.92
C LEU A 143 -1.80 2.26 -1.34
N GLU A 144 -2.45 2.74 -2.41
CA GLU A 144 -2.20 4.05 -3.04
C GLU A 144 -0.71 4.23 -3.44
N VAL A 145 -0.15 3.22 -4.09
CA VAL A 145 1.26 3.20 -4.52
C VAL A 145 1.38 3.18 -6.04
N VAL A 146 0.56 2.37 -6.71
CA VAL A 146 0.76 2.07 -8.14
C VAL A 146 0.56 3.29 -9.05
N GLU A 147 -0.24 4.27 -8.67
CA GLU A 147 -0.43 5.53 -9.38
C GLU A 147 0.79 6.46 -9.35
N HIS A 148 1.75 6.20 -8.44
CA HIS A 148 3.00 6.96 -8.31
C HIS A 148 4.15 6.33 -9.10
N VAL A 149 3.91 5.19 -9.76
CA VAL A 149 4.94 4.43 -10.50
C VAL A 149 4.83 4.71 -12.01
N PRO A 150 5.92 5.04 -12.70
CA PRO A 150 5.89 5.32 -14.13
C PRO A 150 5.50 4.12 -15.00
N ASP A 151 5.85 2.90 -14.61
CA ASP A 151 5.61 1.65 -15.34
C ASP A 151 5.07 0.58 -14.39
N VAL A 152 3.75 0.54 -14.23
CA VAL A 152 3.06 -0.39 -13.32
C VAL A 152 3.32 -1.87 -13.70
N PRO A 153 3.25 -2.29 -14.97
CA PRO A 153 3.60 -3.66 -15.35
C PRO A 153 5.01 -4.09 -14.94
N ALA A 154 6.02 -3.27 -15.25
CA ALA A 154 7.41 -3.57 -14.89
C ALA A 154 7.62 -3.60 -13.37
N PHE A 155 6.98 -2.69 -12.65
CA PHE A 155 7.02 -2.63 -11.20
C PHE A 155 6.41 -3.89 -10.56
N LEU A 156 5.21 -4.27 -10.95
CA LEU A 156 4.56 -5.48 -10.42
C LEU A 156 5.31 -6.76 -10.78
N ALA A 157 5.91 -6.86 -11.97
CA ALA A 157 6.73 -7.99 -12.35
C ALA A 157 7.97 -8.15 -11.44
N ARG A 158 8.56 -7.03 -10.96
CA ARG A 158 9.66 -7.06 -9.99
C ARG A 158 9.21 -7.44 -8.58
N LEU A 159 8.00 -7.05 -8.18
CA LEU A 159 7.49 -7.29 -6.83
C LEU A 159 6.77 -8.63 -6.65
N ALA A 160 6.26 -9.23 -7.73
CA ALA A 160 5.58 -10.52 -7.65
C ALA A 160 6.41 -11.60 -6.92
N PRO A 161 7.75 -11.69 -7.06
CA PRO A 161 8.56 -12.65 -6.30
C PRO A 161 8.52 -12.47 -4.78
N LEU A 162 8.13 -11.29 -4.28
CA LEU A 162 7.95 -11.05 -2.84
C LEU A 162 6.76 -11.81 -2.25
N VAL A 163 5.77 -12.16 -3.07
CA VAL A 163 4.62 -12.96 -2.64
C VAL A 163 5.04 -14.41 -2.54
N ALA A 164 4.90 -15.03 -1.37
CA ALA A 164 5.16 -16.44 -1.16
C ALA A 164 4.22 -17.33 -2.01
N ASP A 165 4.60 -18.59 -2.23
CA ASP A 165 3.71 -19.54 -2.92
C ASP A 165 2.44 -19.76 -2.07
N GLY A 166 1.27 -19.60 -2.67
CA GLY A 166 -0.01 -19.55 -1.96
C GLY A 166 -0.29 -18.23 -1.24
N GLY A 167 0.60 -17.26 -1.34
CA GLY A 167 0.45 -15.93 -0.75
C GLY A 167 -0.43 -14.99 -1.58
N VAL A 168 -0.62 -13.78 -1.08
CA VAL A 168 -1.53 -12.79 -1.64
C VAL A 168 -0.89 -11.41 -1.78
N MET A 169 -1.22 -10.71 -2.84
CA MET A 169 -0.97 -9.27 -3.02
C MET A 169 -2.29 -8.53 -2.98
N ILE A 170 -2.38 -7.48 -2.15
CA ILE A 170 -3.55 -6.60 -2.06
C ILE A 170 -3.12 -5.21 -2.50
N LEU A 171 -3.82 -4.69 -3.51
CA LEU A 171 -3.57 -3.38 -4.08
C LEU A 171 -4.79 -2.48 -3.86
N SER A 172 -4.60 -1.20 -3.65
CA SER A 172 -5.64 -0.19 -3.80
C SER A 172 -5.12 1.00 -4.60
N THR A 173 -5.98 1.63 -5.37
CA THR A 173 -5.68 2.83 -6.15
C THR A 173 -6.96 3.52 -6.64
N LEU A 174 -6.77 4.64 -7.32
CA LEU A 174 -7.81 5.43 -7.97
C LEU A 174 -8.01 4.98 -9.42
N ASN A 175 -9.28 4.82 -9.82
CA ASN A 175 -9.65 4.49 -11.20
C ASN A 175 -9.62 5.73 -12.10
N ARG A 176 -9.16 5.60 -13.33
CA ARG A 176 -9.12 6.69 -14.33
C ARG A 176 -10.47 6.90 -15.01
N THR A 177 -11.43 7.49 -14.29
CA THR A 177 -12.77 7.82 -14.78
C THR A 177 -13.06 9.32 -14.66
N LEU A 178 -14.08 9.81 -15.34
CA LEU A 178 -14.56 11.18 -15.15
C LEU A 178 -15.15 11.40 -13.75
N LYS A 179 -15.73 10.35 -13.15
CA LYS A 179 -16.24 10.37 -11.78
C LYS A 179 -15.13 10.54 -10.77
N SER A 180 -14.02 9.79 -10.92
CA SER A 180 -12.85 9.94 -10.05
C SER A 180 -12.20 11.33 -10.22
N TYR A 181 -12.12 11.85 -11.44
CA TYR A 181 -11.66 13.22 -11.67
C TYR A 181 -12.49 14.24 -10.88
N ALA A 182 -13.82 14.13 -10.98
CA ALA A 182 -14.71 15.03 -10.28
C ALA A 182 -14.66 14.90 -8.76
N LEU A 183 -14.55 13.69 -8.23
CA LEU A 183 -14.62 13.43 -6.78
C LEU A 183 -13.26 13.50 -6.11
N ALA A 184 -12.23 12.85 -6.66
CA ALA A 184 -10.91 12.81 -6.05
C ALA A 184 -10.11 14.09 -6.27
N ILE A 185 -10.21 14.71 -7.46
CA ILE A 185 -9.47 15.94 -7.75
C ILE A 185 -10.32 17.16 -7.39
N VAL A 186 -11.44 17.39 -8.09
CA VAL A 186 -12.23 18.61 -7.85
C VAL A 186 -12.85 18.59 -6.46
N GLY A 187 -13.43 17.45 -6.04
CA GLY A 187 -14.09 17.32 -4.74
C GLY A 187 -13.09 17.36 -3.58
N ALA A 188 -12.15 16.44 -3.54
CA ALA A 188 -11.25 16.29 -2.39
C ALA A 188 -10.18 17.38 -2.30
N GLU A 189 -9.61 17.82 -3.44
CA GLU A 189 -8.52 18.82 -3.42
C GLU A 189 -9.05 20.26 -3.37
N TYR A 190 -10.06 20.61 -4.16
CA TYR A 190 -10.49 22.01 -4.34
C TYR A 190 -11.72 22.39 -3.51
N VAL A 191 -12.70 21.49 -3.35
CA VAL A 191 -13.94 21.79 -2.62
C VAL A 191 -13.80 21.47 -1.14
N LEU A 192 -13.48 20.22 -0.79
CA LEU A 192 -13.38 19.76 0.59
C LEU A 192 -12.01 20.03 1.21
N ARG A 193 -10.99 20.25 0.37
CA ARG A 193 -9.59 20.45 0.79
C ARG A 193 -9.09 19.37 1.76
N TRP A 194 -9.51 18.14 1.49
CA TRP A 194 -9.08 16.98 2.27
C TRP A 194 -7.61 16.63 2.05
N VAL A 195 -7.12 16.90 0.84
CA VAL A 195 -5.72 16.76 0.44
C VAL A 195 -5.25 18.02 -0.29
N PRO A 196 -3.94 18.33 -0.29
CA PRO A 196 -3.39 19.48 -1.01
C PRO A 196 -3.71 19.42 -2.51
N ALA A 197 -3.93 20.59 -3.12
CA ALA A 197 -4.15 20.68 -4.56
C ALA A 197 -2.92 20.18 -5.34
N GLY A 198 -3.15 19.34 -6.36
CA GLY A 198 -2.08 18.73 -7.15
C GLY A 198 -1.52 17.43 -6.58
N THR A 199 -2.13 16.89 -5.52
CA THR A 199 -1.75 15.57 -4.96
C THR A 199 -2.01 14.46 -5.97
N HIS A 200 -3.11 14.55 -6.75
CA HIS A 200 -3.47 13.52 -7.70
C HIS A 200 -3.28 14.00 -9.15
N GLN A 201 -2.66 13.15 -9.96
CA GLN A 201 -2.53 13.32 -11.40
C GLN A 201 -3.43 12.30 -12.10
N TRP A 202 -4.57 12.75 -12.64
CA TRP A 202 -5.60 11.87 -13.20
C TRP A 202 -5.10 10.94 -14.32
N ASP A 203 -4.16 11.39 -15.12
CA ASP A 203 -3.52 10.61 -16.18
C ASP A 203 -2.66 9.44 -15.66
N ARG A 204 -2.27 9.49 -14.38
CA ARG A 204 -1.57 8.40 -13.68
C ARG A 204 -2.51 7.41 -12.97
N PHE A 205 -3.80 7.70 -12.91
CA PHE A 205 -4.76 6.76 -12.34
C PHE A 205 -4.82 5.48 -13.16
N VAL A 206 -5.01 4.35 -12.51
CA VAL A 206 -4.92 3.02 -13.10
C VAL A 206 -6.32 2.42 -13.19
N THR A 207 -6.74 1.98 -14.38
CA THR A 207 -8.04 1.30 -14.50
C THR A 207 -7.96 -0.15 -13.96
N PRO A 208 -9.09 -0.72 -13.50
CA PRO A 208 -9.12 -2.12 -13.06
C PRO A 208 -8.61 -3.10 -14.13
N GLU A 209 -8.88 -2.83 -15.42
CA GLU A 209 -8.44 -3.66 -16.54
C GLU A 209 -6.92 -3.58 -16.73
N GLU A 210 -6.34 -2.39 -16.65
CA GLU A 210 -4.88 -2.18 -16.73
C GLU A 210 -4.17 -2.88 -15.56
N LEU A 211 -4.69 -2.70 -14.33
CA LEU A 211 -4.12 -3.34 -13.14
C LEU A 211 -4.23 -4.86 -13.21
N LYS A 212 -5.37 -5.38 -13.66
CA LYS A 212 -5.58 -6.82 -13.84
C LYS A 212 -4.62 -7.41 -14.88
N ALA A 213 -4.40 -6.71 -15.98
CA ALA A 213 -3.45 -7.13 -17.01
C ALA A 213 -2.00 -7.13 -16.46
N ALA A 214 -1.62 -6.11 -15.69
CA ALA A 214 -0.29 -6.00 -15.09
C ALA A 214 -0.05 -7.10 -14.04
N VAL A 215 -1.04 -7.38 -13.18
CA VAL A 215 -1.02 -8.48 -12.20
C VAL A 215 -0.86 -9.84 -12.90
N ALA A 216 -1.64 -10.09 -13.96
CA ALA A 216 -1.54 -11.33 -14.74
C ALA A 216 -0.17 -11.46 -15.45
N GLY A 217 0.35 -10.36 -16.01
CA GLY A 217 1.69 -10.30 -16.61
C GLY A 217 2.82 -10.57 -15.61
N ALA A 218 2.59 -10.29 -14.34
CA ALA A 218 3.51 -10.58 -13.24
C ALA A 218 3.39 -12.03 -12.71
N GLY A 219 2.51 -12.87 -13.28
CA GLY A 219 2.32 -14.27 -12.87
C GLY A 219 1.43 -14.44 -11.63
N LEU A 220 0.66 -13.42 -11.27
CA LEU A 220 -0.35 -13.46 -10.21
C LEU A 220 -1.75 -13.61 -10.80
N GLN A 221 -2.68 -14.16 -10.02
CA GLN A 221 -4.06 -14.32 -10.42
C GLN A 221 -4.97 -13.39 -9.64
N SER A 222 -5.63 -12.45 -10.31
CA SER A 222 -6.65 -11.59 -9.67
C SER A 222 -7.84 -12.45 -9.22
N THR A 223 -8.16 -12.38 -7.93
CA THR A 223 -9.22 -13.18 -7.29
C THR A 223 -10.37 -12.34 -6.77
N ASP A 224 -10.16 -11.04 -6.55
CA ASP A 224 -11.20 -10.12 -6.09
C ASP A 224 -10.99 -8.73 -6.65
N LEU A 225 -12.09 -8.02 -6.92
CA LEU A 225 -12.14 -6.60 -7.27
C LEU A 225 -13.31 -5.96 -6.51
N THR A 226 -13.01 -5.05 -5.60
CA THR A 226 -14.00 -4.43 -4.72
C THR A 226 -13.81 -2.93 -4.71
N GLY A 227 -14.87 -2.17 -4.95
CA GLY A 227 -14.88 -0.72 -4.86
C GLY A 227 -14.98 -0.24 -3.42
N MET A 228 -14.61 1.02 -3.23
CA MET A 228 -14.73 1.72 -1.98
C MET A 228 -15.37 3.09 -2.21
N THR A 229 -16.51 3.34 -1.60
CA THR A 229 -17.30 4.55 -1.80
C THR A 229 -17.51 5.30 -0.49
N TYR A 230 -17.46 6.63 -0.56
CA TYR A 230 -17.79 7.50 0.56
C TYR A 230 -19.28 7.81 0.58
N ASP A 231 -19.93 7.63 1.73
CA ASP A 231 -21.32 8.04 1.99
C ASP A 231 -21.31 9.38 2.73
N PRO A 232 -21.66 10.51 2.07
CA PRO A 232 -21.61 11.81 2.69
C PRO A 232 -22.69 12.03 3.75
N LEU A 233 -23.77 11.21 3.77
CA LEU A 233 -24.80 11.31 4.78
C LEU A 233 -24.42 10.61 6.08
N ALA A 234 -23.73 9.49 5.98
CA ALA A 234 -23.21 8.74 7.11
C ALA A 234 -21.81 9.25 7.54
N ASP A 235 -21.16 10.07 6.70
CA ASP A 235 -19.77 10.50 6.85
C ASP A 235 -18.81 9.31 7.02
N ASP A 236 -18.99 8.26 6.22
CA ASP A 236 -18.33 6.98 6.36
C ASP A 236 -17.97 6.36 5.00
N TRP A 237 -16.95 5.50 5.00
CA TRP A 237 -16.51 4.73 3.85
C TRP A 237 -17.08 3.32 3.88
N ARG A 238 -17.46 2.80 2.70
CA ARG A 238 -18.03 1.46 2.57
C ARG A 238 -17.44 0.71 1.40
N LEU A 239 -17.28 -0.59 1.57
CA LEU A 239 -17.01 -1.50 0.45
C LEU A 239 -18.25 -1.59 -0.43
N SER A 240 -18.06 -1.62 -1.74
CA SER A 240 -19.14 -1.65 -2.73
C SER A 240 -18.70 -2.36 -4.01
N HIS A 241 -19.64 -2.58 -4.93
CA HIS A 241 -19.34 -3.04 -6.29
C HIS A 241 -18.95 -1.89 -7.25
N ASP A 242 -19.08 -0.64 -6.80
CA ASP A 242 -18.75 0.54 -7.59
C ASP A 242 -17.24 0.81 -7.51
N THR A 243 -16.53 0.50 -8.59
CA THR A 243 -15.09 0.68 -8.74
C THR A 243 -14.73 1.96 -9.49
N ASP A 244 -15.68 2.86 -9.72
CA ASP A 244 -15.46 4.05 -10.56
C ASP A 244 -14.48 5.07 -9.95
N VAL A 245 -14.25 5.05 -8.64
CA VAL A 245 -13.37 6.01 -7.96
C VAL A 245 -12.21 5.29 -7.29
N ASN A 246 -12.44 4.70 -6.12
CA ASN A 246 -11.43 3.92 -5.41
C ASN A 246 -11.77 2.43 -5.52
N TYR A 247 -10.75 1.60 -5.66
CA TYR A 247 -10.96 0.16 -5.66
C TYR A 247 -9.78 -0.60 -5.06
N PHE A 248 -10.07 -1.80 -4.58
CA PHE A 248 -9.11 -2.82 -4.20
C PHE A 248 -9.05 -3.90 -5.26
N MET A 249 -7.88 -4.45 -5.46
CA MET A 249 -7.66 -5.70 -6.18
C MET A 249 -6.87 -6.66 -5.29
N THR A 250 -7.41 -7.86 -5.11
CA THR A 250 -6.67 -8.96 -4.48
C THR A 250 -6.17 -9.91 -5.56
N ALA A 251 -4.90 -10.27 -5.49
CA ALA A 251 -4.27 -11.20 -6.40
C ALA A 251 -3.49 -12.26 -5.62
N THR A 252 -3.54 -13.50 -6.04
CA THR A 252 -2.88 -14.62 -5.37
C THR A 252 -1.74 -15.18 -6.23
N ARG A 253 -0.71 -15.67 -5.58
CA ARG A 253 0.29 -16.51 -6.20
C ARG A 253 -0.15 -17.97 -6.11
N PRO A 254 -0.32 -18.69 -7.23
CA PRO A 254 -0.65 -20.12 -7.18
C PRO A 254 0.39 -20.87 -6.34
N ALA A 255 -0.07 -21.84 -5.55
CA ALA A 255 0.83 -22.80 -4.91
C ALA A 255 1.46 -23.69 -6.00
N CYS A 256 2.75 -23.93 -5.89
CA CYS A 256 3.48 -24.86 -6.77
C CYS A 256 3.14 -26.30 -6.45
#